data_519823032a1710b563e923a8feba0e6d
#
_entry.id   519823032a1710b563e923a8feba0e6d
#
_cell.length_a   1.000
_cell.length_b   1.000
_cell.length_c   1.000
_cell.angle_alpha   90.00
_cell.angle_beta   90.00
_cell.angle_gamma   90.00
#
_symmetry.space_group_name_H-M   'P 1'
#
loop_
_entity.id
_entity.type
_entity.pdbx_description
1 polymer ?
#
loop_
_entity_poly.entity_id
_entity_poly.type
_entity_poly.pdbx_seq_one_letter_code
_entity_poly.pdbx_strand_id
1 'polypeptide(L)'
;MESAIKFLGVDHIDIIVSDLKRSIEYYRKFGMHPEGTVDDGETVFLWNGDNDRPVRIELHKQQEGQTLGVDHLSFLVDDPIDAQKEIEFVRGVEFLFEPFENQQSGRTISNNYDPDGLQIQMARQTGPGTYKNWE
;
A
#
# COMPACT_ATOMS: atom_id res chain seq x y z
N MET A 1 21.83 1.26 -19.11
CA MET A 1 21.88 2.04 -17.85
C MET A 1 21.12 1.27 -16.79
N GLU A 2 21.78 0.94 -15.70
CA GLU A 2 21.11 0.30 -14.59
C GLU A 2 20.13 1.28 -13.92
N SER A 3 18.98 0.77 -13.51
CA SER A 3 18.02 1.55 -12.75
C SER A 3 18.49 1.67 -11.30
N ALA A 4 18.36 2.87 -10.72
CA ALA A 4 18.54 3.07 -9.29
C ALA A 4 17.33 2.55 -8.50
N ILE A 5 16.22 2.24 -9.18
CA ILE A 5 15.03 1.71 -8.56
C ILE A 5 15.24 0.23 -8.26
N LYS A 6 15.24 -0.11 -6.98
CA LYS A 6 15.34 -1.50 -6.54
C LYS A 6 13.99 -1.97 -6.02
N PHE A 7 13.34 -2.82 -6.81
CA PHE A 7 12.11 -3.49 -6.38
C PHE A 7 12.47 -4.64 -5.45
N LEU A 8 11.92 -4.61 -4.25
CA LEU A 8 12.10 -5.66 -3.24
C LEU A 8 10.89 -6.61 -3.18
N GLY A 9 9.81 -6.25 -3.85
CA GLY A 9 8.59 -7.04 -3.90
C GLY A 9 7.35 -6.16 -4.03
N VAL A 10 6.21 -6.74 -3.68
CA VAL A 10 4.95 -6.01 -3.54
C VAL A 10 4.77 -5.71 -2.05
N ASP A 11 4.60 -4.43 -1.69
CA ASP A 11 4.34 -4.05 -0.30
C ASP A 11 2.93 -4.46 0.11
N HIS A 12 1.94 -4.05 -0.66
CA HIS A 12 0.56 -4.44 -0.44
C HIS A 12 -0.31 -4.16 -1.67
N ILE A 13 -1.48 -4.79 -1.69
CA ILE A 13 -2.57 -4.47 -2.61
C ILE A 13 -3.69 -3.88 -1.77
N ASP A 14 -4.20 -2.74 -2.17
CA ASP A 14 -5.27 -2.04 -1.49
C ASP A 14 -6.59 -2.34 -2.15
N ILE A 15 -7.58 -2.76 -1.36
CA ILE A 15 -8.87 -3.23 -1.87
C ILE A 15 -9.99 -2.51 -1.13
N ILE A 16 -10.87 -1.88 -1.88
CA ILE A 16 -12.10 -1.27 -1.35
C ILE A 16 -13.18 -2.33 -1.27
N VAL A 17 -13.74 -2.51 -0.07
CA VAL A 17 -14.75 -3.53 0.22
C VAL A 17 -16.02 -2.89 0.78
N SER A 18 -17.16 -3.55 0.58
CA SER A 18 -18.45 -3.05 1.07
C SER A 18 -18.67 -3.34 2.55
N ASP A 19 -18.08 -4.40 3.07
CA ASP A 19 -18.26 -4.87 4.45
C ASP A 19 -16.93 -5.41 4.96
N LEU A 20 -16.26 -4.65 5.83
CA LEU A 20 -14.94 -5.01 6.36
C LEU A 20 -14.94 -6.35 7.08
N LYS A 21 -15.89 -6.55 7.99
CA LYS A 21 -15.98 -7.79 8.77
C LYS A 21 -16.11 -9.02 7.89
N ARG A 22 -17.01 -8.96 6.94
CA ARG A 22 -17.25 -10.05 5.98
C ARG A 22 -16.00 -10.34 5.16
N SER A 23 -15.32 -9.30 4.69
CA SER A 23 -14.10 -9.45 3.89
C SER A 23 -12.94 -9.99 4.73
N ILE A 24 -12.76 -9.54 5.96
CA ILE A 24 -11.74 -10.07 6.88
C ILE A 24 -11.96 -11.57 7.10
N GLU A 25 -13.18 -11.97 7.38
CA GLU A 25 -13.51 -13.40 7.57
C GLU A 25 -13.24 -14.22 6.31
N TYR A 26 -13.53 -13.66 5.15
CA TYR A 26 -13.24 -14.30 3.87
C TYR A 26 -11.74 -14.54 3.70
N TYR A 27 -10.91 -13.51 3.88
CA TYR A 27 -9.46 -13.62 3.70
C TYR A 27 -8.78 -14.45 4.80
N ARG A 28 -9.36 -14.54 6.00
CA ARG A 28 -8.88 -15.47 7.03
C ARG A 28 -8.90 -16.92 6.53
N LYS A 29 -9.82 -17.27 5.66
CA LYS A 29 -9.89 -18.62 5.07
C LYS A 29 -8.68 -18.93 4.17
N PHE A 30 -7.98 -17.91 3.69
CA PHE A 30 -6.74 -18.05 2.94
C PHE A 30 -5.50 -18.00 3.84
N GLY A 31 -5.67 -17.96 5.14
CA GLY A 31 -4.56 -17.87 6.08
C GLY A 31 -4.07 -16.43 6.34
N MET A 32 -4.83 -15.43 5.91
CA MET A 32 -4.50 -14.03 6.19
C MET A 32 -4.93 -13.64 7.61
N HIS A 33 -4.12 -12.82 8.27
CA HIS A 33 -4.37 -12.40 9.65
C HIS A 33 -4.43 -10.88 9.74
N PRO A 34 -5.36 -10.30 10.51
CA PRO A 34 -5.31 -8.88 10.82
C PRO A 34 -4.00 -8.52 11.52
N GLU A 35 -3.34 -7.49 11.01
CA GLU A 35 -2.06 -6.98 11.52
C GLU A 35 -2.26 -5.68 12.29
N GLY A 36 -3.14 -4.83 11.83
CA GLY A 36 -3.45 -3.56 12.45
C GLY A 36 -4.51 -2.77 11.70
N THR A 37 -4.87 -1.64 12.26
CA THR A 37 -5.86 -0.73 11.68
C THR A 37 -5.35 0.71 11.65
N VAL A 38 -5.81 1.47 10.67
CA VAL A 38 -5.68 2.93 10.61
C VAL A 38 -7.04 3.53 10.27
N ASP A 39 -7.13 4.85 10.17
CA ASP A 39 -8.37 5.58 9.81
C ASP A 39 -9.55 5.21 10.71
N ASP A 40 -9.32 5.16 12.02
CA ASP A 40 -10.32 4.80 13.04
C ASP A 40 -11.00 3.45 12.78
N GLY A 41 -10.25 2.49 12.24
CA GLY A 41 -10.74 1.15 11.96
C GLY A 41 -11.40 0.98 10.59
N GLU A 42 -11.45 2.01 9.76
CA GLU A 42 -11.97 1.94 8.39
C GLU A 42 -11.01 1.24 7.42
N THR A 43 -9.75 1.11 7.82
CA THR A 43 -8.71 0.43 7.06
C THR A 43 -8.08 -0.66 7.92
N VAL A 44 -8.00 -1.86 7.39
CA VAL A 44 -7.43 -3.02 8.10
C VAL A 44 -6.32 -3.62 7.25
N PHE A 45 -5.16 -3.86 7.88
CA PHE A 45 -4.05 -4.56 7.25
C PHE A 45 -4.14 -6.05 7.56
N LEU A 46 -4.03 -6.86 6.53
CA LEU A 46 -4.00 -8.31 6.64
C LEU A 46 -2.69 -8.84 6.03
N TRP A 47 -2.13 -9.88 6.61
CA TRP A 47 -0.96 -10.54 6.05
C TRP A 47 -0.98 -12.05 6.31
N ASN A 48 -0.14 -12.77 5.57
CA ASN A 48 -0.10 -14.23 5.62
C ASN A 48 0.74 -14.83 6.77
N GLY A 49 1.41 -13.99 7.56
CA GLY A 49 2.25 -14.46 8.68
C GLY A 49 3.60 -15.04 8.29
N ASP A 50 3.99 -14.95 7.02
CA ASP A 50 5.24 -15.51 6.50
C ASP A 50 6.24 -14.39 6.23
N ASN A 51 7.32 -14.34 7.03
CA ASN A 51 8.35 -13.31 6.89
C ASN A 51 9.23 -13.51 5.65
N ASP A 52 9.35 -14.73 5.15
CA ASP A 52 10.17 -15.05 3.98
C ASP A 52 9.43 -14.73 2.68
N ARG A 53 8.12 -14.90 2.68
CA ARG A 53 7.24 -14.66 1.53
C ARG A 53 6.02 -13.85 1.95
N PRO A 54 6.22 -12.59 2.36
CA PRO A 54 5.12 -11.80 2.88
C PRO A 54 4.12 -11.43 1.79
N VAL A 55 2.85 -11.59 2.11
CA VAL A 55 1.73 -11.12 1.29
C VAL A 55 0.87 -10.24 2.19
N ARG A 56 0.70 -8.99 1.79
CA ARG A 56 -0.11 -8.02 2.53
C ARG A 56 -1.19 -7.45 1.64
N ILE A 57 -2.36 -7.28 2.22
CA ILE A 57 -3.45 -6.52 1.61
C ILE A 57 -3.94 -5.49 2.62
N GLU A 58 -4.42 -4.36 2.10
CA GLU A 58 -5.16 -3.38 2.89
C GLU A 58 -6.61 -3.44 2.45
N LEU A 59 -7.51 -3.56 3.41
CA LEU A 59 -8.94 -3.50 3.16
C LEU A 59 -9.46 -2.15 3.63
N HIS A 60 -10.08 -1.40 2.73
CA HIS A 60 -10.75 -0.15 3.05
C HIS A 60 -12.25 -0.32 2.91
N LYS A 61 -12.98 0.15 3.91
CA LYS A 61 -14.43 0.25 3.76
C LYS A 61 -14.77 1.30 2.72
N GLN A 62 -15.64 0.94 1.78
CA GLN A 62 -16.09 1.83 0.73
C GLN A 62 -16.67 3.13 1.29
N GLN A 63 -16.16 4.24 0.79
CA GLN A 63 -16.69 5.57 1.03
C GLN A 63 -17.52 6.00 -0.18
N GLU A 64 -18.32 7.06 0.01
CA GLU A 64 -19.15 7.60 -1.07
C GLU A 64 -18.29 7.94 -2.30
N GLY A 65 -18.74 7.52 -3.47
CA GLY A 65 -18.04 7.76 -4.73
C GLY A 65 -16.94 6.79 -5.08
N GLN A 66 -16.58 5.87 -4.18
CA GLN A 66 -15.56 4.87 -4.45
C GLN A 66 -16.14 3.63 -5.12
N THR A 67 -15.33 2.99 -5.94
CA THR A 67 -15.66 1.73 -6.63
C THR A 67 -15.07 0.56 -5.86
N LEU A 68 -15.84 -0.51 -5.69
CA LEU A 68 -15.35 -1.75 -5.09
C LEU A 68 -14.25 -2.37 -5.94
N GLY A 69 -13.28 -3.01 -5.29
CA GLY A 69 -12.17 -3.69 -5.92
C GLY A 69 -10.84 -3.04 -5.62
N VAL A 70 -9.84 -3.32 -6.45
CA VAL A 70 -8.47 -2.81 -6.24
C VAL A 70 -8.44 -1.29 -6.39
N ASP A 71 -8.00 -0.62 -5.33
CA ASP A 71 -7.79 0.83 -5.32
C ASP A 71 -6.39 1.19 -5.81
N HIS A 72 -5.38 0.55 -5.23
CA HIS A 72 -4.00 0.77 -5.66
C HIS A 72 -3.11 -0.45 -5.42
N LEU A 73 -2.00 -0.46 -6.14
CA LEU A 73 -0.93 -1.44 -6.02
C LEU A 73 0.30 -0.72 -5.46
N SER A 74 0.85 -1.23 -4.38
CA SER A 74 2.04 -0.68 -3.75
C SER A 74 3.23 -1.62 -3.93
N PHE A 75 4.27 -1.12 -4.59
CA PHE A 75 5.55 -1.84 -4.70
C PHE A 75 6.44 -1.52 -3.50
N LEU A 76 7.08 -2.54 -2.97
CA LEU A 76 8.14 -2.34 -1.99
C LEU A 76 9.42 -2.02 -2.75
N VAL A 77 10.00 -0.85 -2.47
CA VAL A 77 11.24 -0.40 -3.10
C VAL A 77 12.26 0.00 -2.04
N ASP A 78 13.53 0.04 -2.43
CA ASP A 78 14.60 0.38 -1.50
C ASP A 78 14.48 1.82 -0.98
N ASP A 79 14.26 2.77 -1.88
CA ASP A 79 14.12 4.18 -1.53
C ASP A 79 13.05 4.85 -2.41
N PRO A 80 11.83 5.08 -1.89
CA PRO A 80 10.76 5.68 -2.68
C PRO A 80 11.05 7.11 -3.16
N ILE A 81 11.82 7.88 -2.38
CA ILE A 81 12.16 9.26 -2.73
C ILE A 81 13.11 9.28 -3.93
N ASP A 82 14.19 8.51 -3.86
CA ASP A 82 15.15 8.42 -4.96
C ASP A 82 14.55 7.76 -6.18
N ALA A 83 13.69 6.75 -5.99
CA ALA A 83 12.98 6.11 -7.08
C ALA A 83 12.09 7.11 -7.83
N GLN A 84 11.33 7.95 -7.12
CA GLN A 84 10.51 8.98 -7.76
C GLN A 84 11.36 9.98 -8.53
N LYS A 85 12.46 10.45 -7.95
CA LYS A 85 13.39 11.36 -8.63
C LYS A 85 13.93 10.79 -9.92
N GLU A 86 14.34 9.52 -9.92
CA GLU A 86 14.81 8.87 -11.14
C GLU A 86 13.71 8.82 -12.21
N ILE A 87 12.52 8.44 -11.82
CA ILE A 87 11.39 8.34 -12.75
C ILE A 87 11.06 9.71 -13.33
N GLU A 88 11.04 10.75 -12.52
CA GLU A 88 10.76 12.11 -12.98
C GLU A 88 11.87 12.64 -13.90
N PHE A 89 13.12 12.61 -13.46
CA PHE A 89 14.22 13.30 -14.16
C PHE A 89 14.86 12.46 -15.26
N VAL A 90 14.93 11.15 -15.10
CA VAL A 90 15.58 10.26 -16.07
C VAL A 90 14.58 9.68 -17.07
N ARG A 91 13.38 9.33 -16.61
CA ARG A 91 12.37 8.67 -17.43
C ARG A 91 11.31 9.63 -17.98
N GLY A 92 11.27 10.86 -17.49
CA GLY A 92 10.36 11.89 -17.98
C GLY A 92 8.90 11.68 -17.61
N VAL A 93 8.64 10.98 -16.52
CA VAL A 93 7.27 10.78 -16.03
C VAL A 93 6.94 11.88 -15.03
N GLU A 94 5.81 12.55 -15.23
CA GLU A 94 5.32 13.57 -14.30
C GLU A 94 4.57 12.93 -13.14
N PHE A 95 4.99 13.24 -11.91
CA PHE A 95 4.28 12.84 -10.71
C PHE A 95 3.40 13.97 -10.21
N LEU A 96 2.20 13.64 -9.75
CA LEU A 96 1.23 14.60 -9.24
C LEU A 96 1.47 14.95 -7.77
N PHE A 97 2.23 14.12 -7.06
CA PHE A 97 2.43 14.25 -5.62
C PHE A 97 3.92 14.14 -5.27
N GLU A 98 4.33 14.89 -4.24
CA GLU A 98 5.63 14.71 -3.62
C GLU A 98 5.61 13.47 -2.71
N PRO A 99 6.75 12.76 -2.56
CA PRO A 99 6.81 11.66 -1.59
C PRO A 99 6.63 12.19 -0.17
N PHE A 100 6.00 11.40 0.67
CA PHE A 100 5.80 11.76 2.08
C PHE A 100 5.79 10.53 2.98
N GLU A 101 6.05 10.74 4.28
CA GLU A 101 5.88 9.70 5.28
C GLU A 101 4.45 9.73 5.83
N ASN A 102 3.76 8.62 5.71
CA ASN A 102 2.45 8.46 6.31
C ASN A 102 2.62 8.16 7.80
N GLN A 103 2.14 9.04 8.65
CA GLN A 103 2.36 8.94 10.09
C GLN A 103 1.65 7.73 10.72
N GLN A 104 0.55 7.31 10.17
CA GLN A 104 -0.19 6.16 10.70
C GLN A 104 0.51 4.85 10.34
N SER A 105 0.91 4.66 9.09
CA SER A 105 1.58 3.44 8.65
C SER A 105 3.07 3.41 8.94
N GLY A 106 3.70 4.58 9.06
CA GLY A 106 5.16 4.70 9.17
C GLY A 106 5.89 4.43 7.86
N ARG A 107 5.17 4.37 6.73
CA ARG A 107 5.76 4.18 5.41
C ARG A 107 6.03 5.51 4.75
N THR A 108 7.19 5.63 4.12
CA THR A 108 7.44 6.67 3.12
C THR A 108 6.88 6.17 1.80
N ILE A 109 6.04 6.98 1.19
CA ILE A 109 5.31 6.60 -0.01
C ILE A 109 5.46 7.62 -1.12
N SER A 110 5.50 7.11 -2.34
CA SER A 110 5.46 7.86 -3.59
C SER A 110 4.25 7.36 -4.37
N ASN A 111 3.44 8.29 -4.87
CA ASN A 111 2.17 7.96 -5.53
C ASN A 111 2.09 8.59 -6.90
N ASN A 112 1.56 7.81 -7.84
CA ASN A 112 1.18 8.33 -9.17
C ASN A 112 0.05 7.46 -9.72
N TYR A 113 -0.48 7.85 -10.86
CA TYR A 113 -1.48 7.08 -11.57
C TYR A 113 -0.88 6.53 -12.86
N ASP A 114 -1.22 5.29 -13.19
CA ASP A 114 -0.86 4.73 -14.48
C ASP A 114 -1.71 5.37 -15.60
N PRO A 115 -1.44 5.07 -16.88
CA PRO A 115 -2.19 5.69 -17.98
C PRO A 115 -3.70 5.45 -17.95
N ASP A 116 -4.17 4.41 -17.28
CA ASP A 116 -5.59 4.08 -17.16
C ASP A 116 -6.21 4.53 -15.84
N GLY A 117 -5.44 5.25 -15.02
CA GLY A 117 -5.92 5.81 -13.77
C GLY A 117 -5.80 4.90 -12.55
N LEU A 118 -5.11 3.77 -12.66
CA LEU A 118 -4.81 2.94 -11.49
C LEU A 118 -3.73 3.62 -10.66
N GLN A 119 -3.96 3.81 -9.37
CA GLN A 119 -2.96 4.36 -8.49
C GLN A 119 -1.84 3.35 -8.27
N ILE A 120 -0.62 3.79 -8.54
CA ILE A 120 0.61 3.03 -8.31
C ILE A 120 1.37 3.71 -7.19
N GLN A 121 1.75 2.94 -6.19
CA GLN A 121 2.48 3.42 -5.04
C GLN A 121 3.83 2.72 -4.96
N MET A 122 4.86 3.43 -4.52
CA MET A 122 6.11 2.85 -4.07
C MET A 122 6.24 3.14 -2.58
N ALA A 123 6.63 2.16 -1.81
CA ALA A 123 6.60 2.28 -0.36
C ALA A 123 7.81 1.60 0.30
N ARG A 124 8.19 2.12 1.46
CA ARG A 124 9.10 1.50 2.40
C ARG A 124 8.78 1.92 3.81
N GLN A 125 8.91 0.99 4.75
CA GLN A 125 8.77 1.31 6.17
C GLN A 125 9.97 2.16 6.63
N THR A 126 9.72 3.39 7.08
CA THR A 126 10.76 4.32 7.52
C THR A 126 10.55 4.80 8.94
N GLY A 127 9.35 4.66 9.47
CA GLY A 127 9.01 5.05 10.84
C GLY A 127 8.16 4.00 11.52
N PRO A 128 7.87 4.16 12.82
CA PRO A 128 7.13 3.16 13.60
C PRO A 128 5.64 3.11 13.27
N GLY A 129 5.07 4.18 12.75
CA GLY A 129 3.63 4.30 12.57
C GLY A 129 2.87 4.41 13.89
N THR A 130 1.56 4.46 13.77
CA THR A 130 0.65 4.53 14.91
C THR A 130 -0.46 3.47 14.80
N TYR A 131 -0.11 2.28 14.32
CA TYR A 131 -1.07 1.19 14.16
C TYR A 131 -1.79 0.89 15.47
N LYS A 132 -3.09 0.73 15.35
CA LYS A 132 -3.89 0.15 16.41
C LYS A 132 -4.10 -1.32 16.11
N ASN A 133 -3.93 -2.17 17.11
CA ASN A 133 -4.20 -3.58 16.96
C ASN A 133 -5.68 -3.79 16.64
N TRP A 134 -5.93 -4.68 15.72
CA TRP A 134 -7.29 -5.11 15.40
C TRP A 134 -7.77 -6.12 16.43
N GLU A 135 -8.93 -5.86 16.98
CA GLU A 135 -9.58 -6.77 17.91
C GLU A 135 -10.86 -7.35 17.32
#